data_5f0d3b678afb9071ae3cf7cfcc7fd9a7
#
_entry.id   5f0d3b678afb9071ae3cf7cfcc7fd9a7
#
_cell.length_a   1.000
_cell.length_b   1.000
_cell.length_c   1.000
_cell.angle_alpha   90.00
_cell.angle_beta   90.00
_cell.angle_gamma   90.00
#
_symmetry.space_group_name_H-M   'P 1'
#
loop_
_entity.id
_entity.type
_entity.pdbx_description
1 polymer ?
#
loop_
_entity_poly.entity_id
_entity_poly.type
_entity_poly.pdbx_seq_one_letter_code
_entity_poly.pdbx_strand_id
1 'polypeptide(L)'
;IALEGGRHPLVIVLHSLGMEGEGIAFIGAWGAPAEQERFMLAFPDGFNDSWNAGVCCGASMRNGVADVTFINDLVAWARQQPNVDPNRISLAGFSNGGMLALAVACNPPDGLVSVATSGSLPTAGCTPELPPDVMLITSSSDPIVPPDGGFGTLARQDVSGPFPSLDDSVRLMSES
;
A
#
# COMPACT_ATOMS: atom_id res chain seq x y z
N ILE A 1 -0.77 -6.06 -19.29
CA ILE A 1 -0.57 -5.31 -20.54
C ILE A 1 0.87 -5.54 -20.96
N ALA A 2 1.09 -6.10 -22.16
CA ALA A 2 2.41 -6.24 -22.73
C ALA A 2 2.82 -4.89 -23.37
N LEU A 3 3.70 -4.16 -22.69
CA LEU A 3 4.27 -2.93 -23.23
C LEU A 3 5.48 -3.29 -24.09
N GLU A 4 5.49 -2.80 -25.35
CA GLU A 4 6.60 -3.02 -26.26
C GLU A 4 7.76 -2.04 -25.99
N GLY A 5 8.99 -2.56 -26.03
CA GLY A 5 10.24 -1.80 -26.10
C GLY A 5 10.68 -1.14 -24.79
N GLY A 6 11.76 -1.63 -24.20
CA GLY A 6 12.45 -1.02 -23.08
C GLY A 6 11.93 -1.40 -21.70
N ARG A 7 12.41 -0.66 -20.67
CA ARG A 7 12.00 -0.80 -19.28
C ARG A 7 10.91 0.21 -18.95
N HIS A 8 9.93 -0.23 -18.20
CA HIS A 8 8.76 0.56 -17.82
C HIS A 8 8.64 0.70 -16.30
N PRO A 9 8.06 1.78 -15.78
CA PRO A 9 7.68 1.87 -14.38
C PRO A 9 6.73 0.73 -14.02
N LEU A 10 6.77 0.31 -12.75
CA LEU A 10 5.83 -0.68 -12.20
C LEU A 10 5.02 -0.05 -11.08
N VAL A 11 3.71 -0.23 -11.11
CA VAL A 11 2.83 0.06 -9.98
C VAL A 11 2.30 -1.26 -9.43
N ILE A 12 2.59 -1.53 -8.16
CA ILE A 12 2.06 -2.67 -7.41
C ILE A 12 0.84 -2.15 -6.63
N VAL A 13 -0.33 -2.73 -6.87
CA VAL A 13 -1.61 -2.28 -6.32
C VAL A 13 -2.10 -3.27 -5.29
N LEU A 14 -2.29 -2.82 -4.05
CA LEU A 14 -2.67 -3.64 -2.90
C LEU A 14 -4.17 -3.47 -2.61
N HIS A 15 -4.89 -4.59 -2.60
CA HIS A 15 -6.33 -4.65 -2.40
C HIS A 15 -6.75 -4.35 -0.94
N SER A 16 -8.02 -4.04 -0.72
CA SER A 16 -8.59 -3.84 0.61
C SER A 16 -8.91 -5.17 1.31
N LEU A 17 -9.24 -5.08 2.61
CA LEU A 17 -9.75 -6.21 3.39
C LEU A 17 -10.99 -6.83 2.72
N GLY A 18 -11.02 -8.15 2.59
CA GLY A 18 -12.11 -8.90 1.97
C GLY A 18 -12.14 -8.83 0.44
N MET A 19 -11.00 -8.50 -0.18
CA MET A 19 -10.86 -8.39 -1.63
C MET A 19 -9.61 -9.14 -2.08
N GLU A 20 -9.57 -9.52 -3.35
CA GLU A 20 -8.40 -10.08 -4.04
C GLU A 20 -7.81 -9.08 -5.05
N GLY A 21 -6.63 -9.37 -5.57
CA GLY A 21 -5.94 -8.55 -6.57
C GLY A 21 -6.77 -8.34 -7.84
N GLU A 22 -7.51 -9.36 -8.30
CA GLU A 22 -8.43 -9.22 -9.44
C GLU A 22 -9.54 -8.21 -9.15
N GLY A 23 -10.07 -8.18 -7.93
CA GLY A 23 -11.09 -7.24 -7.50
C GLY A 23 -10.62 -5.79 -7.58
N ILE A 24 -9.45 -5.47 -7.02
CA ILE A 24 -8.89 -4.11 -7.09
C ILE A 24 -8.46 -3.73 -8.51
N ALA A 25 -8.04 -4.68 -9.32
CA ALA A 25 -7.75 -4.46 -10.73
C ALA A 25 -8.99 -4.02 -11.51
N PHE A 26 -10.12 -4.67 -11.23
CA PHE A 26 -11.39 -4.37 -11.89
C PHE A 26 -11.97 -3.02 -11.46
N ILE A 27 -12.13 -2.77 -10.15
CA ILE A 27 -12.79 -1.54 -9.66
C ILE A 27 -11.93 -0.29 -9.85
N GLY A 28 -10.60 -0.42 -9.85
CA GLY A 28 -9.67 0.69 -10.01
C GLY A 28 -9.50 1.17 -11.45
N ALA A 29 -10.05 0.44 -12.43
CA ALA A 29 -9.95 0.77 -13.86
C ALA A 29 -8.51 1.10 -14.34
N TRP A 30 -7.53 0.42 -13.77
CA TRP A 30 -6.09 0.70 -13.95
C TRP A 30 -5.59 0.54 -15.38
N GLY A 31 -6.28 -0.24 -16.21
CA GLY A 31 -5.82 -0.61 -17.54
C GLY A 31 -5.60 0.58 -18.46
N ALA A 32 -6.57 1.48 -18.56
CA ALA A 32 -6.48 2.64 -19.48
C ALA A 32 -5.34 3.62 -19.09
N PRO A 33 -5.20 4.05 -17.80
CA PRO A 33 -4.05 4.84 -17.39
C PRO A 33 -2.70 4.13 -17.63
N ALA A 34 -2.62 2.82 -17.34
CA ALA A 34 -1.38 2.07 -17.53
C ALA A 34 -0.94 2.01 -19.01
N GLU A 35 -1.89 1.87 -19.92
CA GLU A 35 -1.62 1.90 -21.35
C GLU A 35 -1.19 3.29 -21.84
N GLN A 36 -1.92 4.33 -21.41
CA GLN A 36 -1.66 5.71 -21.79
C GLN A 36 -0.29 6.20 -21.29
N GLU A 37 0.01 5.97 -20.01
CA GLU A 37 1.22 6.44 -19.35
C GLU A 37 2.38 5.42 -19.41
N ARG A 38 2.14 4.26 -20.02
CA ARG A 38 3.13 3.20 -20.29
C ARG A 38 3.80 2.66 -19.02
N PHE A 39 3.03 2.32 -17.99
CA PHE A 39 3.51 1.61 -16.81
C PHE A 39 2.91 0.21 -16.71
N MET A 40 3.64 -0.66 -16.02
CA MET A 40 3.23 -2.03 -15.72
C MET A 40 2.41 -2.07 -14.44
N LEU A 41 1.58 -3.10 -14.29
CA LEU A 41 0.75 -3.33 -13.12
C LEU A 41 1.00 -4.72 -12.53
N ALA A 42 1.00 -4.79 -11.21
CA ALA A 42 0.96 -6.03 -10.46
C ALA A 42 -0.12 -5.92 -9.37
N PHE A 43 -0.91 -6.97 -9.21
CA PHE A 43 -2.01 -7.06 -8.25
C PHE A 43 -1.81 -8.33 -7.41
N PRO A 44 -0.94 -8.30 -6.39
CA PRO A 44 -0.73 -9.47 -5.53
C PRO A 44 -1.95 -9.72 -4.63
N ASP A 45 -2.12 -10.98 -4.22
CA ASP A 45 -3.13 -11.40 -3.26
C ASP A 45 -2.54 -11.53 -1.85
N GLY A 46 -3.28 -11.02 -0.87
CA GLY A 46 -2.97 -11.19 0.54
C GLY A 46 -3.57 -12.47 1.12
N PHE A 47 -2.98 -12.97 2.19
CA PHE A 47 -3.46 -14.17 2.86
C PHE A 47 -4.89 -14.01 3.37
N ASN A 48 -5.81 -14.89 2.91
CA ASN A 48 -7.24 -14.81 3.21
C ASN A 48 -7.78 -13.37 3.07
N ASP A 49 -7.58 -12.80 1.88
CA ASP A 49 -8.11 -11.52 1.45
C ASP A 49 -7.78 -10.36 2.41
N SER A 50 -6.59 -10.39 3.00
CA SER A 50 -6.17 -9.41 4.00
C SER A 50 -4.65 -9.23 4.04
N TRP A 51 -4.21 -8.10 4.62
CA TRP A 51 -2.82 -7.75 4.82
C TRP A 51 -2.54 -7.45 6.29
N ASN A 52 -1.42 -7.93 6.80
CA ASN A 52 -0.89 -7.55 8.11
C ASN A 52 -0.11 -6.24 7.98
N ALA A 53 -0.76 -5.13 8.34
CA ALA A 53 -0.14 -3.81 8.40
C ALA A 53 0.11 -3.36 9.86
N GLY A 54 0.43 -4.28 10.75
CA GLY A 54 0.67 -4.01 12.16
C GLY A 54 -0.61 -4.06 12.99
N VAL A 55 -1.30 -2.94 13.20
CA VAL A 55 -2.55 -2.91 14.00
C VAL A 55 -3.80 -3.29 13.21
N CYS A 56 -3.68 -3.48 11.90
CA CYS A 56 -4.77 -3.83 10.97
C CYS A 56 -4.25 -4.76 9.86
N CYS A 57 -4.96 -5.67 9.29
CA CYS A 57 -6.32 -6.12 9.59
C CYS A 57 -6.47 -7.60 9.25
N GLY A 58 -7.59 -8.17 9.69
CA GLY A 58 -8.08 -9.45 9.21
C GLY A 58 -7.24 -10.66 9.58
N ALA A 59 -7.30 -11.68 8.73
CA ALA A 59 -6.63 -12.96 8.97
C ALA A 59 -5.10 -12.84 8.95
N SER A 60 -4.53 -12.06 8.04
CA SER A 60 -3.08 -11.83 7.96
C SER A 60 -2.54 -11.25 9.27
N MET A 61 -3.16 -10.21 9.81
CA MET A 61 -2.76 -9.62 11.09
C MET A 61 -2.86 -10.64 12.24
N ARG A 62 -4.01 -11.34 12.36
CA ARG A 62 -4.22 -12.33 13.43
C ARG A 62 -3.24 -13.49 13.42
N ASN A 63 -2.75 -13.86 12.24
CA ASN A 63 -1.78 -14.96 12.07
C ASN A 63 -0.31 -14.47 11.99
N GLY A 64 -0.06 -13.17 12.14
CA GLY A 64 1.29 -12.60 12.10
C GLY A 64 1.99 -12.82 10.76
N VAL A 65 1.25 -12.79 9.65
CA VAL A 65 1.82 -12.98 8.31
C VAL A 65 2.84 -11.86 8.03
N ALA A 66 3.97 -12.20 7.40
CA ALA A 66 5.06 -11.26 7.14
C ALA A 66 4.85 -10.48 5.83
N ASP A 67 3.71 -9.77 5.70
CA ASP A 67 3.31 -9.13 4.45
C ASP A 67 4.26 -7.99 4.03
N VAL A 68 4.84 -7.25 4.96
CA VAL A 68 5.87 -6.24 4.64
C VAL A 68 7.07 -6.90 3.96
N THR A 69 7.54 -8.06 4.48
CA THR A 69 8.63 -8.82 3.88
C THR A 69 8.24 -9.32 2.50
N PHE A 70 7.02 -9.84 2.32
CA PHE A 70 6.52 -10.28 1.03
C PHE A 70 6.55 -9.15 -0.03
N ILE A 71 6.11 -7.95 0.32
CA ILE A 71 6.14 -6.82 -0.62
C ILE A 71 7.59 -6.38 -0.91
N ASN A 72 8.47 -6.37 0.09
CA ASN A 72 9.89 -6.08 -0.13
C ASN A 72 10.53 -7.09 -1.08
N ASP A 73 10.26 -8.37 -0.91
CA ASP A 73 10.75 -9.45 -1.78
C ASP A 73 10.15 -9.32 -3.19
N LEU A 74 8.88 -8.95 -3.32
CA LEU A 74 8.24 -8.70 -4.59
C LEU A 74 8.89 -7.53 -5.35
N VAL A 75 9.19 -6.43 -4.66
CA VAL A 75 9.93 -5.30 -5.23
C VAL A 75 11.33 -5.73 -5.66
N ALA A 76 12.06 -6.45 -4.82
CA ALA A 76 13.39 -6.96 -5.13
C ALA A 76 13.39 -7.91 -6.34
N TRP A 77 12.39 -8.78 -6.46
CA TRP A 77 12.19 -9.64 -7.63
C TRP A 77 11.84 -8.82 -8.88
N ALA A 78 10.93 -7.84 -8.76
CA ALA A 78 10.51 -7.01 -9.88
C ALA A 78 11.68 -6.22 -10.49
N ARG A 79 12.59 -5.70 -9.67
CA ARG A 79 13.80 -4.99 -10.12
C ARG A 79 14.71 -5.82 -11.02
N GLN A 80 14.63 -7.14 -10.94
CA GLN A 80 15.43 -8.06 -11.76
C GLN A 80 14.75 -8.39 -13.09
N GLN A 81 13.50 -7.98 -13.30
CA GLN A 81 12.80 -8.29 -14.53
C GLN A 81 13.30 -7.40 -15.69
N PRO A 82 13.50 -7.95 -16.91
CA PRO A 82 14.13 -7.23 -18.00
C PRO A 82 13.30 -6.04 -18.51
N ASN A 83 12.00 -6.05 -18.32
CA ASN A 83 11.03 -5.05 -18.75
C ASN A 83 10.61 -4.06 -17.65
N VAL A 84 11.08 -4.23 -16.42
CA VAL A 84 10.82 -3.30 -15.31
C VAL A 84 11.97 -2.30 -15.17
N ASP A 85 11.65 -1.02 -14.98
CA ASP A 85 12.64 -0.03 -14.56
C ASP A 85 12.91 -0.19 -13.06
N PRO A 86 14.11 -0.64 -12.66
CA PRO A 86 14.41 -0.98 -11.26
C PRO A 86 14.42 0.22 -10.30
N ASN A 87 14.38 1.43 -10.84
CA ASN A 87 14.39 2.68 -10.08
C ASN A 87 13.05 3.44 -10.16
N ARG A 88 12.01 2.81 -10.71
CA ARG A 88 10.67 3.41 -10.83
C ARG A 88 9.58 2.39 -10.48
N ILE A 89 9.60 1.95 -9.24
CA ILE A 89 8.56 1.07 -8.68
C ILE A 89 7.76 1.89 -7.67
N SER A 90 6.44 1.81 -7.75
CA SER A 90 5.51 2.51 -6.87
C SER A 90 4.53 1.53 -6.24
N LEU A 91 4.06 1.83 -5.04
CA LEU A 91 2.94 1.13 -4.41
C LEU A 91 1.69 2.01 -4.49
N ALA A 92 0.57 1.40 -4.79
CA ALA A 92 -0.75 1.99 -4.61
C ALA A 92 -1.57 1.07 -3.72
N GLY A 93 -2.40 1.60 -2.82
CA GLY A 93 -3.19 0.76 -1.94
C GLY A 93 -4.50 1.39 -1.51
N PHE A 94 -5.51 0.54 -1.34
CA PHE A 94 -6.81 0.94 -0.83
C PHE A 94 -7.06 0.33 0.55
N SER A 95 -7.47 1.15 1.53
CA SER A 95 -7.83 0.70 2.90
C SER A 95 -6.71 -0.16 3.52
N ASN A 96 -6.95 -1.41 3.87
CA ASN A 96 -5.95 -2.34 4.42
C ASN A 96 -4.69 -2.47 3.55
N GLY A 97 -4.83 -2.51 2.21
CA GLY A 97 -3.69 -2.52 1.30
C GLY A 97 -2.90 -1.21 1.31
N GLY A 98 -3.58 -0.07 1.50
CA GLY A 98 -2.91 1.22 1.68
C GLY A 98 -2.15 1.30 3.01
N MET A 99 -2.69 0.72 4.08
CA MET A 99 -1.97 0.61 5.37
C MET A 99 -0.70 -0.23 5.24
N LEU A 100 -0.76 -1.35 4.49
CA LEU A 100 0.46 -2.13 4.20
C LEU A 100 1.45 -1.33 3.37
N ALA A 101 1.01 -0.59 2.35
CA ALA A 101 1.89 0.25 1.53
C ALA A 101 2.62 1.30 2.39
N LEU A 102 1.92 1.92 3.35
CA LEU A 102 2.52 2.86 4.32
C LEU A 102 3.49 2.16 5.28
N ALA A 103 3.18 0.94 5.72
CA ALA A 103 4.08 0.15 6.55
C ALA A 103 5.39 -0.20 5.80
N VAL A 104 5.31 -0.49 4.50
CA VAL A 104 6.49 -0.70 3.64
C VAL A 104 7.28 0.61 3.48
N ALA A 105 6.60 1.75 3.35
CA ALA A 105 7.24 3.07 3.22
C ALA A 105 8.08 3.46 4.46
N CYS A 106 7.84 2.84 5.63
CA CYS A 106 8.62 3.08 6.85
C CYS A 106 10.08 2.56 6.75
N ASN A 107 10.30 1.53 5.95
CA ASN A 107 11.64 1.03 5.63
C ASN A 107 11.62 0.57 4.17
N PRO A 108 11.65 1.53 3.23
CA PRO A 108 11.40 1.26 1.83
C PRO A 108 12.51 0.41 1.22
N PRO A 109 12.17 -0.60 0.41
CA PRO A 109 13.16 -1.33 -0.37
C PRO A 109 13.73 -0.43 -1.47
N ASP A 110 14.96 -0.70 -1.87
CA ASP A 110 15.58 -0.02 -3.01
C ASP A 110 14.66 -0.04 -4.24
N GLY A 111 14.57 1.07 -4.93
CA GLY A 111 13.77 1.22 -6.16
C GLY A 111 12.31 1.58 -5.93
N LEU A 112 11.82 1.56 -4.69
CA LEU A 112 10.52 2.11 -4.34
C LEU A 112 10.62 3.65 -4.28
N VAL A 113 9.91 4.33 -5.17
CA VAL A 113 10.01 5.79 -5.31
C VAL A 113 8.78 6.53 -4.81
N SER A 114 7.61 5.89 -4.80
CA SER A 114 6.39 6.54 -4.32
C SER A 114 5.36 5.55 -3.78
N VAL A 115 4.52 6.07 -2.88
CA VAL A 115 3.39 5.35 -2.29
C VAL A 115 2.15 6.24 -2.37
N ALA A 116 1.06 5.73 -2.94
CA ALA A 116 -0.22 6.41 -2.99
C ALA A 116 -1.30 5.57 -2.30
N THR A 117 -2.06 6.16 -1.39
CA THR A 117 -3.08 5.42 -0.66
C THR A 117 -4.42 6.15 -0.63
N SER A 118 -5.49 5.37 -0.57
CA SER A 118 -6.86 5.89 -0.39
C SER A 118 -7.55 5.17 0.77
N GLY A 119 -8.21 5.95 1.65
CA GLY A 119 -8.91 5.42 2.83
C GLY A 119 -7.99 4.72 3.81
N SER A 120 -6.77 5.23 3.99
CA SER A 120 -5.72 4.61 4.79
C SER A 120 -4.92 5.66 5.56
N LEU A 121 -4.53 5.29 6.78
CA LEU A 121 -3.55 6.01 7.59
C LEU A 121 -2.48 5.02 8.06
N PRO A 122 -1.27 5.45 8.41
CA PRO A 122 -0.25 4.56 8.96
C PRO A 122 -0.74 3.88 10.23
N THR A 123 -0.39 2.62 10.43
CA THR A 123 -0.85 1.83 11.58
C THR A 123 0.19 1.64 12.67
N ALA A 124 1.42 2.01 12.40
CA ALA A 124 2.53 1.99 13.36
C ALA A 124 3.33 3.29 13.26
N GLY A 125 3.91 3.71 14.37
CA GLY A 125 4.89 4.80 14.36
C GLY A 125 6.07 4.39 13.49
N CYS A 126 6.36 5.18 12.47
CA CYS A 126 7.56 5.03 11.69
C CYS A 126 8.19 6.39 11.46
N THR A 127 9.50 6.41 11.47
CA THR A 127 10.31 7.57 11.11
C THR A 127 11.25 7.10 10.02
N PRO A 128 10.82 7.11 8.74
CA PRO A 128 11.68 6.67 7.66
C PRO A 128 12.87 7.61 7.52
N GLU A 129 14.08 7.07 7.40
CA GLU A 129 15.29 7.89 7.18
C GLU A 129 15.28 8.57 5.80
N LEU A 130 14.71 7.92 4.81
CA LEU A 130 14.53 8.41 3.43
C LEU A 130 13.18 7.91 2.92
N PRO A 131 12.09 8.60 3.22
CA PRO A 131 10.78 8.17 2.77
C PRO A 131 10.66 8.30 1.24
N PRO A 132 9.91 7.41 0.57
CA PRO A 132 9.45 7.66 -0.79
C PRO A 132 8.48 8.84 -0.79
N ASP A 133 8.16 9.36 -1.98
CA ASP A 133 7.07 10.34 -2.11
C ASP A 133 5.76 9.69 -1.66
N VAL A 134 5.03 10.32 -0.72
CA VAL A 134 3.79 9.77 -0.18
C VAL A 134 2.59 10.65 -0.52
N MET A 135 1.55 10.02 -1.08
CA MET A 135 0.24 10.64 -1.29
C MET A 135 -0.81 9.95 -0.42
N LEU A 136 -1.46 10.71 0.47
CA LEU A 136 -2.59 10.25 1.28
C LEU A 136 -3.89 10.86 0.75
N ILE A 137 -4.83 10.01 0.34
CA ILE A 137 -6.18 10.40 -0.06
C ILE A 137 -7.14 9.88 1.01
N THR A 138 -7.81 10.80 1.71
CA THR A 138 -8.75 10.45 2.78
C THR A 138 -10.02 11.27 2.69
N SER A 139 -11.09 10.78 3.28
CA SER A 139 -12.36 11.52 3.40
C SER A 139 -12.43 12.20 4.78
N SER A 140 -12.88 13.45 4.81
CA SER A 140 -13.10 14.18 6.07
C SER A 140 -14.19 13.56 6.96
N SER A 141 -14.95 12.61 6.44
CA SER A 141 -16.03 11.91 7.14
C SER A 141 -15.92 10.39 7.05
N ASP A 142 -14.68 9.86 6.92
CA ASP A 142 -14.45 8.41 6.88
C ASP A 142 -14.79 7.79 8.25
N PRO A 143 -15.80 6.94 8.34
CA PRO A 143 -16.19 6.33 9.62
C PRO A 143 -15.33 5.11 9.97
N ILE A 144 -14.57 4.57 9.01
CA ILE A 144 -13.78 3.34 9.16
C ILE A 144 -12.35 3.67 9.59
N VAL A 145 -11.74 4.64 8.89
CA VAL A 145 -10.40 5.17 9.17
C VAL A 145 -10.54 6.68 9.41
N PRO A 146 -10.94 7.07 10.63
CA PRO A 146 -11.31 8.47 10.91
C PRO A 146 -10.10 9.40 10.77
N PRO A 147 -10.23 10.53 10.06
CA PRO A 147 -9.13 11.48 9.86
C PRO A 147 -8.67 12.16 11.17
N ASP A 148 -9.53 12.22 12.17
CA ASP A 148 -9.19 12.72 13.51
C ASP A 148 -8.47 11.69 14.38
N GLY A 149 -8.25 10.47 13.85
CA GLY A 149 -7.62 9.37 14.55
C GLY A 149 -8.60 8.60 15.46
N GLY A 150 -8.05 7.67 16.24
CA GLY A 150 -8.83 6.84 17.15
C GLY A 150 -9.34 5.55 16.51
N PHE A 151 -10.43 5.00 17.07
CA PHE A 151 -11.06 3.79 16.54
C PHE A 151 -12.21 4.17 15.61
N GLY A 152 -12.16 3.64 14.39
CA GLY A 152 -13.30 3.72 13.48
C GLY A 152 -14.37 2.66 13.79
N THR A 153 -15.28 2.46 12.84
CA THR A 153 -16.40 1.52 12.95
C THR A 153 -16.03 0.06 12.66
N LEU A 154 -14.77 -0.22 12.27
CA LEU A 154 -14.29 -1.59 12.14
C LEU A 154 -14.36 -2.33 13.48
N ALA A 155 -14.79 -3.59 13.43
CA ALA A 155 -14.81 -4.43 14.61
C ALA A 155 -13.40 -4.57 15.21
N ARG A 156 -13.27 -4.48 16.53
CA ARG A 156 -11.97 -4.57 17.23
C ARG A 156 -11.21 -5.87 16.97
N GLN A 157 -11.88 -6.92 16.51
CA GLN A 157 -11.24 -8.17 16.11
C GLN A 157 -10.39 -8.03 14.84
N ASP A 158 -10.64 -6.99 14.04
CA ASP A 158 -9.92 -6.71 12.79
C ASP A 158 -8.91 -5.57 12.93
N VAL A 159 -8.93 -4.86 14.07
CA VAL A 159 -8.02 -3.75 14.38
C VAL A 159 -7.57 -3.86 15.84
N SER A 160 -6.26 -3.94 16.06
CA SER A 160 -5.68 -4.12 17.40
C SER A 160 -5.30 -2.82 18.13
N GLY A 161 -5.40 -1.67 17.44
CA GLY A 161 -5.06 -0.36 18.01
C GLY A 161 -5.78 0.80 17.32
N PRO A 162 -5.73 2.00 17.91
CA PRO A 162 -6.27 3.20 17.28
C PRO A 162 -5.42 3.63 16.08
N PHE A 163 -6.06 4.29 15.12
CA PHE A 163 -5.36 5.00 14.06
C PHE A 163 -4.81 6.34 14.57
N PRO A 164 -3.66 6.81 14.09
CA PRO A 164 -3.22 8.19 14.30
C PRO A 164 -4.18 9.15 13.58
N SER A 165 -4.13 10.45 13.93
CA SER A 165 -4.81 11.46 13.13
C SER A 165 -4.14 11.65 11.77
N LEU A 166 -4.82 12.30 10.82
CA LEU A 166 -4.22 12.66 9.53
C LEU A 166 -3.01 13.58 9.73
N ASP A 167 -3.13 14.57 10.63
CA ASP A 167 -2.04 15.50 10.93
C ASP A 167 -0.81 14.79 11.53
N ASP A 168 -1.01 13.86 12.45
CA ASP A 168 0.07 13.05 12.99
C ASP A 168 0.66 12.13 11.92
N SER A 169 -0.18 11.59 11.04
CA SER A 169 0.25 10.73 9.90
C SER A 169 1.14 11.50 8.93
N VAL A 170 0.74 12.73 8.56
CA VAL A 170 1.54 13.60 7.68
C VAL A 170 2.87 13.93 8.35
N ARG A 171 2.85 14.25 9.65
CA ARG A 171 4.08 14.53 10.41
C ARG A 171 5.01 13.32 10.45
N LEU A 172 4.48 12.13 10.77
CA LEU A 172 5.24 10.87 10.80
C LEU A 172 5.93 10.55 9.47
N MET A 173 5.28 10.87 8.34
CA MET A 173 5.79 10.57 7.01
C MET A 173 6.66 11.70 6.41
N SER A 174 6.74 12.87 7.04
CA SER A 174 7.47 14.04 6.54
C SER A 174 8.67 14.46 7.38
N GLU A 175 8.72 14.04 8.65
CA GLU A 175 9.84 14.35 9.57
C GLU A 175 10.91 13.25 9.47
N SER A 176 11.82 13.40 8.52
CA SER A 176 13.02 12.56 8.33
C SER A 176 14.29 13.39 8.44
#